data_4829a4fa91cca8f95f3fcb92abf76e04
#
_entry.id   4829a4fa91cca8f95f3fcb92abf76e04
#
_cell.length_a   1.000
_cell.length_b   1.000
_cell.length_c   1.000
_cell.angle_alpha   90.00
_cell.angle_beta   90.00
_cell.angle_gamma   90.00
#
_symmetry.space_group_name_H-M   'P 1'
#
loop_
_entity.id
_entity.type
_entity.pdbx_description
1 polymer ?
#
loop_
_entity_poly.entity_id
_entity_poly.type
_entity_poly.pdbx_seq_one_letter_code
_entity_poly.pdbx_strand_id
1 'polypeptide(L)'
;PCVITAVIDRSQNKLLVVQGHSTGRRMALVAGYVEIGETLEQAVAREVAEEVGLKVKNLRYYGSQPWAFSSTQMMAFVADLDGSPKLTLQAEEIAAARWMSPEELPENADPLSIGHQMIERFRQGRL
;
A
#
# COMPACT_ATOMS: atom_id res chain seq x y z
N PRO A 1 0.83 -16.21 -0.68
CA PRO A 1 0.35 -15.02 0.02
C PRO A 1 0.62 -13.74 -0.75
N CYS A 2 -0.09 -12.69 -0.37
CA CYS A 2 0.03 -11.38 -0.97
C CYS A 2 0.35 -10.36 0.12
N VAL A 3 1.27 -9.43 -0.13
CA VAL A 3 1.53 -8.33 0.80
C VAL A 3 0.79 -7.07 0.33
N ILE A 4 0.33 -6.27 1.28
CA ILE A 4 -0.28 -4.97 1.01
C ILE A 4 0.35 -3.96 1.98
N THR A 5 0.76 -2.80 1.47
CA THR A 5 1.60 -1.89 2.23
C THR A 5 1.05 -0.47 2.22
N ALA A 6 0.87 0.10 3.41
CA ALA A 6 0.64 1.52 3.60
C ALA A 6 2.01 2.21 3.68
N VAL A 7 2.37 2.93 2.63
CA VAL A 7 3.63 3.67 2.55
C VAL A 7 3.36 5.11 2.98
N ILE A 8 4.05 5.57 4.02
CA ILE A 8 3.80 6.87 4.63
C ILE A 8 5.04 7.75 4.52
N ASP A 9 4.88 8.96 3.98
CA ASP A 9 5.87 10.01 4.06
C ASP A 9 5.65 10.76 5.38
N ARG A 10 6.43 10.42 6.40
CA ARG A 10 6.28 11.02 7.73
C ARG A 10 6.64 12.51 7.76
N SER A 11 7.52 12.94 6.85
CA SER A 11 7.92 14.36 6.81
C SER A 11 6.79 15.27 6.35
N GLN A 12 5.91 14.77 5.50
CA GLN A 12 4.76 15.53 4.97
C GLN A 12 3.42 15.05 5.50
N ASN A 13 3.41 13.96 6.27
CA ASN A 13 2.19 13.30 6.75
C ASN A 13 1.26 12.95 5.60
N LYS A 14 1.79 12.20 4.63
CA LYS A 14 1.02 11.77 3.46
C LYS A 14 1.12 10.26 3.28
N LEU A 15 0.02 9.68 2.81
CA LEU A 15 -0.11 8.26 2.47
C LEU A 15 -0.06 8.09 0.97
N LEU A 16 0.69 7.12 0.50
CA LEU A 16 0.69 6.76 -0.92
C LEU A 16 -0.56 5.96 -1.27
N VAL A 17 -1.31 6.47 -2.23
CA VAL A 17 -2.51 5.82 -2.76
C VAL A 17 -2.30 5.54 -4.23
N VAL A 18 -2.64 4.34 -4.66
CA VAL A 18 -2.46 3.91 -6.05
C VAL A 18 -3.80 3.51 -6.67
N GLN A 19 -3.85 3.55 -8.00
CA GLN A 19 -4.94 3.00 -8.80
C GLN A 19 -4.33 2.05 -9.81
N GLY A 20 -4.69 0.76 -9.74
CA GLY A 20 -4.28 -0.22 -10.71
C GLY A 20 -5.20 -0.22 -11.92
N HIS A 21 -4.72 -0.73 -13.05
CA HIS A 21 -5.54 -0.84 -14.26
C HIS A 21 -6.74 -1.76 -14.04
N SER A 22 -6.58 -2.80 -13.23
CA SER A 22 -7.63 -3.79 -12.95
C SER A 22 -8.65 -3.33 -11.91
N THR A 23 -8.35 -2.29 -11.14
CA THR A 23 -9.22 -1.82 -10.06
C THR A 23 -10.08 -0.61 -10.46
N GLY A 24 -9.91 -0.12 -11.68
CA GLY A 24 -10.61 1.06 -12.16
C GLY A 24 -10.19 2.30 -11.38
N ARG A 25 -11.17 3.10 -10.91
CA ARG A 25 -10.90 4.34 -10.18
C ARG A 25 -10.79 4.14 -8.66
N ARG A 26 -10.81 2.90 -8.20
CA ARG A 26 -10.75 2.63 -6.76
C ARG A 26 -9.37 2.95 -6.22
N MET A 27 -9.33 3.65 -5.10
CA MET A 27 -8.10 3.88 -4.37
C MET A 27 -7.65 2.57 -3.70
N ALA A 28 -6.36 2.32 -3.75
CA ALA A 28 -5.77 1.12 -3.18
C ALA A 28 -4.39 1.44 -2.63
N LEU A 29 -3.83 0.49 -1.91
CA LEU A 29 -2.44 0.53 -1.46
C LEU A 29 -1.60 -0.38 -2.36
N VAL A 30 -0.29 -0.19 -2.33
CA VAL A 30 0.64 -1.06 -3.06
C VAL A 30 0.46 -2.50 -2.58
N ALA A 31 0.27 -3.44 -3.51
CA ALA A 31 0.05 -4.84 -3.18
C ALA A 31 0.65 -5.74 -4.25
N GLY A 32 1.07 -6.93 -3.86
CA GLY A 32 1.58 -7.92 -4.80
C GLY A 32 1.86 -9.26 -4.14
N TYR A 33 2.04 -10.28 -4.97
CA TYR A 33 2.29 -11.63 -4.50
C TYR A 33 3.72 -11.81 -4.01
N VAL A 34 3.86 -12.60 -2.95
CA VAL A 34 5.16 -13.02 -2.44
C VAL A 34 5.72 -14.10 -3.38
N GLU A 35 6.98 -13.93 -3.79
CA GLU A 35 7.65 -14.89 -4.64
C GLU A 35 8.28 -16.02 -3.81
N ILE A 36 8.52 -17.16 -4.47
CA ILE A 36 9.14 -18.32 -3.83
C ILE A 36 10.52 -17.93 -3.27
N GLY A 37 10.76 -18.26 -2.01
CA GLY A 37 12.03 -17.98 -1.35
C GLY A 37 12.17 -16.58 -0.78
N GLU A 38 11.13 -15.78 -0.91
CA GLU A 38 11.11 -14.39 -0.43
C GLU A 38 10.43 -14.31 0.93
N THR A 39 10.99 -13.50 1.85
CA THR A 39 10.27 -13.17 3.08
C THR A 39 9.18 -12.16 2.78
N LEU A 40 8.23 -11.99 3.71
CA LEU A 40 7.19 -10.96 3.56
C LEU A 40 7.80 -9.57 3.44
N GLU A 41 8.80 -9.26 4.26
CA GLU A 41 9.48 -7.97 4.25
C GLU A 41 10.22 -7.71 2.94
N GLN A 42 10.86 -8.74 2.38
CA GLN A 42 11.49 -8.64 1.07
C GLN A 42 10.45 -8.38 -0.02
N ALA A 43 9.31 -9.04 0.06
CA ALA A 43 8.21 -8.82 -0.89
C ALA A 43 7.70 -7.39 -0.83
N VAL A 44 7.54 -6.83 0.38
CA VAL A 44 7.12 -5.43 0.54
C VAL A 44 8.12 -4.50 -0.14
N ALA A 45 9.40 -4.64 0.16
CA ALA A 45 10.42 -3.77 -0.42
C ALA A 45 10.47 -3.88 -1.95
N ARG A 46 10.39 -5.08 -2.48
CA ARG A 46 10.42 -5.33 -3.92
C ARG A 46 9.19 -4.76 -4.61
N GLU A 47 7.99 -5.02 -4.10
CA GLU A 47 6.76 -4.54 -4.72
C GLU A 47 6.69 -3.01 -4.73
N VAL A 48 7.09 -2.37 -3.64
CA VAL A 48 7.11 -0.90 -3.58
C VAL A 48 8.12 -0.34 -4.58
N ALA A 49 9.30 -0.95 -4.68
CA ALA A 49 10.31 -0.52 -5.66
C ALA A 49 9.84 -0.72 -7.09
N GLU A 50 9.25 -1.88 -7.40
CA GLU A 50 8.79 -2.19 -8.76
C GLU A 50 7.61 -1.34 -9.19
N GLU A 51 6.60 -1.22 -8.35
CA GLU A 51 5.35 -0.57 -8.76
C GLU A 51 5.43 0.95 -8.77
N VAL A 52 6.13 1.55 -7.81
CA VAL A 52 6.13 3.01 -7.64
C VAL A 52 7.52 3.64 -7.54
N GLY A 53 8.58 2.84 -7.57
CA GLY A 53 9.95 3.34 -7.59
C GLY A 53 10.44 3.93 -6.28
N LEU A 54 9.89 3.51 -5.16
CA LEU A 54 10.24 4.06 -3.84
C LEU A 54 11.04 3.07 -3.02
N LYS A 55 11.81 3.61 -2.06
CA LYS A 55 12.43 2.83 -0.99
C LYS A 55 11.67 3.04 0.30
N VAL A 56 11.58 1.99 1.12
CA VAL A 56 10.88 2.03 2.40
C VAL A 56 11.77 1.51 3.52
N LYS A 57 11.43 1.91 4.74
CA LYS A 57 12.11 1.51 5.97
C LYS A 57 11.09 1.36 7.08
N ASN A 58 11.55 0.88 8.25
CA ASN A 58 10.71 0.76 9.45
C ASN A 58 9.42 -0.03 9.16
N LEU A 59 9.55 -1.18 8.50
CA LEU A 59 8.41 -2.02 8.21
C LEU A 59 7.81 -2.56 9.50
N ARG A 60 6.48 -2.43 9.62
CA ARG A 60 5.74 -2.92 10.79
C ARG A 60 4.58 -3.78 10.29
N TYR A 61 4.45 -4.98 10.83
CA TYR A 61 3.31 -5.83 10.53
C TYR A 61 2.04 -5.21 11.13
N TYR A 62 1.02 -5.06 10.29
CA TYR A 62 -0.27 -4.50 10.70
C TYR A 62 -1.28 -5.59 11.04
N GLY A 63 -1.44 -6.55 10.16
CA GLY A 63 -2.41 -7.62 10.33
C GLY A 63 -2.55 -8.44 9.06
N SER A 64 -3.48 -9.38 9.08
CA SER A 64 -3.74 -10.23 7.92
C SER A 64 -5.24 -10.37 7.68
N GLN A 65 -5.60 -10.72 6.45
CA GLN A 65 -6.97 -10.94 6.06
C GLN A 65 -7.03 -12.02 4.98
N PRO A 66 -7.86 -13.06 5.16
CA PRO A 66 -8.10 -14.00 4.07
C PRO A 66 -8.86 -13.27 2.95
N TRP A 67 -8.43 -13.47 1.71
CA TRP A 67 -9.02 -12.83 0.55
C TRP A 67 -9.58 -13.90 -0.38
N ALA A 68 -10.88 -14.17 -0.26
CA ALA A 68 -11.54 -15.29 -0.94
C ALA A 68 -11.53 -15.14 -2.46
N PHE A 69 -11.52 -13.91 -2.99
CA PHE A 69 -11.58 -13.65 -4.43
C PHE A 69 -10.37 -14.18 -5.19
N SER A 70 -9.21 -14.28 -4.53
CA SER A 70 -7.99 -14.79 -5.16
C SER A 70 -7.40 -15.97 -4.40
N SER A 71 -8.17 -16.56 -3.47
CA SER A 71 -7.73 -17.71 -2.66
C SER A 71 -6.37 -17.46 -1.99
N THR A 72 -6.13 -16.24 -1.51
CA THR A 72 -4.87 -15.85 -0.88
C THR A 72 -5.08 -15.25 0.49
N GLN A 73 -3.99 -15.10 1.21
CA GLN A 73 -3.93 -14.42 2.49
C GLN A 73 -3.24 -13.07 2.27
N MET A 74 -3.93 -11.99 2.63
CA MET A 74 -3.35 -10.65 2.59
C MET A 74 -2.56 -10.40 3.87
N MET A 75 -1.29 -10.06 3.74
CA MET A 75 -0.39 -9.74 4.85
C MET A 75 -0.09 -8.24 4.77
N ALA A 76 -0.62 -7.49 5.73
CA ALA A 76 -0.58 -6.02 5.69
C ALA A 76 0.57 -5.45 6.52
N PHE A 77 1.25 -4.47 5.95
CA PHE A 77 2.39 -3.77 6.55
C PHE A 77 2.20 -2.27 6.48
N VAL A 78 2.80 -1.59 7.44
CA VAL A 78 3.01 -0.14 7.39
C VAL A 78 4.49 0.09 7.22
N ALA A 79 4.87 0.96 6.31
CA ALA A 79 6.26 1.29 6.05
C ALA A 79 6.44 2.79 5.90
N ASP A 80 7.59 3.29 6.31
CA ASP A 80 7.92 4.70 6.15
C ASP A 80 8.73 4.90 4.87
N LEU A 81 8.47 5.99 4.17
CA LEU A 81 9.27 6.39 3.02
C LEU A 81 10.73 6.60 3.44
N ASP A 82 11.66 6.03 2.68
CA ASP A 82 13.09 6.18 2.88
C ASP A 82 13.68 6.92 1.68
N GLY A 83 13.88 8.22 1.82
CA GLY A 83 14.47 9.04 0.77
C GLY A 83 13.45 9.83 -0.03
N SER A 84 13.66 9.91 -1.35
CA SER A 84 12.87 10.77 -2.23
C SER A 84 11.43 10.27 -2.39
N PRO A 85 10.43 11.18 -2.36
CA PRO A 85 9.04 10.84 -2.62
C PRO A 85 8.70 10.77 -4.11
N LYS A 86 9.68 10.92 -5.00
CA LYS A 86 9.45 10.90 -6.44
C LYS A 86 8.93 9.54 -6.88
N LEU A 87 7.79 9.54 -7.57
CA LEU A 87 7.14 8.33 -8.07
C LEU A 87 7.62 7.99 -9.47
N THR A 88 7.89 6.70 -9.69
CA THR A 88 8.17 6.14 -11.02
C THR A 88 7.27 4.91 -11.17
N LEU A 89 6.21 5.06 -11.95
CA LEU A 89 5.16 4.06 -12.00
C LEU A 89 5.47 2.94 -12.98
N GLN A 90 5.16 1.71 -12.59
CA GLN A 90 5.15 0.56 -13.48
C GLN A 90 3.85 0.62 -14.30
N ALA A 91 3.96 1.12 -15.54
CA ALA A 91 2.80 1.48 -16.36
C ALA A 91 1.85 0.31 -16.65
N GLU A 92 2.36 -0.92 -16.65
CA GLU A 92 1.56 -2.12 -16.93
C GLU A 92 0.59 -2.46 -15.78
N GLU A 93 0.92 -2.09 -14.54
CA GLU A 93 0.12 -2.42 -13.37
C GLU A 93 -0.53 -1.22 -12.71
N ILE A 94 0.14 -0.07 -12.73
CA ILE A 94 -0.28 1.13 -12.01
C ILE A 94 -0.72 2.21 -13.00
N ALA A 95 -2.00 2.57 -12.96
CA ALA A 95 -2.54 3.64 -13.79
C ALA A 95 -2.23 5.02 -13.22
N ALA A 96 -2.24 5.15 -11.89
CA ALA A 96 -1.99 6.42 -11.22
C ALA A 96 -1.54 6.16 -9.78
N ALA A 97 -0.77 7.11 -9.24
CA ALA A 97 -0.39 7.09 -7.83
C ALA A 97 -0.21 8.52 -7.36
N ARG A 98 -0.55 8.78 -6.10
CA ARG A 98 -0.37 10.10 -5.52
C ARG A 98 -0.22 10.04 -4.01
N TRP A 99 0.51 11.01 -3.49
CA TRP A 99 0.61 11.23 -2.04
C TRP A 99 -0.59 12.04 -1.59
N MET A 100 -1.30 11.55 -0.58
CA MET A 100 -2.51 12.20 -0.07
C MET A 100 -2.39 12.48 1.43
N SER A 101 -2.71 13.71 1.80
CA SER A 101 -2.82 14.08 3.22
C SER A 101 -4.12 13.51 3.81
N PRO A 102 -4.23 13.42 5.15
CA PRO A 102 -5.48 12.97 5.76
C PRO A 102 -6.71 13.76 5.30
N GLU A 103 -6.55 15.05 5.08
CA GLU A 103 -7.65 15.94 4.66
C GLU A 103 -8.10 15.67 3.24
N GLU A 104 -7.21 15.15 2.39
CA GLU A 104 -7.51 14.82 1.00
C GLU A 104 -8.20 13.47 0.84
N LEU A 105 -8.08 12.60 1.86
CA LEU A 105 -8.66 11.26 1.80
C LEU A 105 -10.17 11.31 2.07
N PRO A 106 -10.99 10.64 1.25
CA PRO A 106 -12.42 10.58 1.53
C PRO A 106 -12.68 9.68 2.73
N GLU A 107 -13.77 9.96 3.43
CA GLU A 107 -14.26 9.07 4.47
C GLU A 107 -14.59 7.71 3.85
N ASN A 108 -14.10 6.64 4.47
CA ASN A 108 -14.23 5.32 3.89
C ASN A 108 -15.57 4.67 4.18
N ALA A 109 -16.26 4.26 3.10
CA ALA A 109 -17.53 3.56 3.19
C ALA A 109 -17.39 2.03 3.19
N ASP A 110 -16.18 1.49 2.98
CA ASP A 110 -15.96 0.03 2.93
C ASP A 110 -14.99 -0.43 4.02
N PRO A 111 -15.51 -0.81 5.22
CA PRO A 111 -14.66 -1.26 6.31
C PRO A 111 -14.20 -2.71 6.17
N LEU A 112 -14.61 -3.44 5.13
CA LEU A 112 -14.36 -4.88 5.02
C LEU A 112 -12.95 -5.22 4.53
N SER A 113 -12.32 -4.33 3.75
CA SER A 113 -10.98 -4.56 3.22
C SER A 113 -9.92 -4.06 4.19
N ILE A 114 -8.90 -4.87 4.44
CA ILE A 114 -7.79 -4.45 5.31
C ILE A 114 -7.05 -3.22 4.75
N GLY A 115 -6.95 -3.11 3.42
CA GLY A 115 -6.36 -1.92 2.79
C GLY A 115 -7.17 -0.67 3.12
N HIS A 116 -8.47 -0.74 3.02
CA HIS A 116 -9.34 0.39 3.35
C HIS A 116 -9.33 0.70 4.84
N GLN A 117 -9.18 -0.30 5.70
CA GLN A 117 -9.00 -0.07 7.13
C GLN A 117 -7.74 0.75 7.41
N MET A 118 -6.64 0.42 6.74
CA MET A 118 -5.39 1.17 6.92
C MET A 118 -5.51 2.61 6.42
N ILE A 119 -6.16 2.81 5.27
CA ILE A 119 -6.41 4.16 4.74
C ILE A 119 -7.21 4.98 5.76
N GLU A 120 -8.28 4.41 6.30
CA GLU A 120 -9.13 5.11 7.27
C GLU A 120 -8.38 5.40 8.57
N ARG A 121 -7.55 4.48 9.05
CA ARG A 121 -6.73 4.73 10.24
C ARG A 121 -5.72 5.86 10.01
N PHE A 122 -5.12 5.90 8.81
CA PHE A 122 -4.24 7.01 8.48
C PHE A 122 -4.99 8.34 8.46
N ARG A 123 -6.19 8.35 7.85
CA ARG A 123 -7.03 9.56 7.82
C ARG A 123 -7.34 10.08 9.23
N GLN A 124 -7.51 9.17 10.18
CA GLN A 124 -7.80 9.50 11.58
C GLN A 124 -6.54 9.82 12.41
N GLY A 125 -5.36 9.77 11.80
CA GLY A 125 -4.10 9.99 12.52
C GLY A 125 -3.69 8.82 13.43
N ARG A 126 -4.11 7.60 13.09
CA ARG A 126 -3.91 6.40 13.93
C ARG A 126 -3.04 5.33 13.29
N LEU A 127 -2.29 5.66 12.27
CA LEU A 127 -1.43 4.69 11.56
C LEU A 127 0.06 5.06 11.58
#